data_27c931e98cf3e4b30bd87046d9cb0335
#
_entry.id   27c931e98cf3e4b30bd87046d9cb0335
#
_cell.length_a   1.000
_cell.length_b   1.000
_cell.length_c   1.000
_cell.angle_alpha   90.00
_cell.angle_beta   90.00
_cell.angle_gamma   90.00
#
_symmetry.space_group_name_H-M   'P 1'
#
loop_
_entity.id
_entity.type
_entity.pdbx_description
1 polymer ?
#
loop_
_entity_poly.entity_id
_entity_poly.type
_entity_poly.pdbx_seq_one_letter_code
_entity_poly.pdbx_strand_id
1 'polypeptide(L)'
;MTDTPWKLFAGNGESQPLATEAIPEAPAWRQFMPKAEFEANEKADSETRWAQIEQLAEEDGRGKERGESFRLDDRHALTIEAVNAALHLRRPLLITGNPGSGKTSLAYAIAYELKLGAVLSWAINTRSTLQDALYRYDAIARLQDDKLETRKPIGDYIRLGSVGTAFLPSHRPRVLLIDEIDKCDINLPNDLLELFEEGRYEIPELVRCKDELPEMPVRTADRDLSATIRNGRIFCHQFPLVIMTSNGERDFPPAFLRRCLRIDMPNPTENEAALREIVEAHLRRTYADDASWQAAQATIAEIVRDFVQMGDAKTTDIATDQLLNLVHVMTRSSRPDDITRLKQVLLQGLSR
;
A
#
# COMPACT_ATOMS: atom_id res chain seq x y z
N MET A 1 15.74 -13.96 -24.20
CA MET A 1 14.72 -13.08 -23.64
C MET A 1 13.59 -13.98 -23.22
N THR A 2 13.34 -14.14 -21.94
CA THR A 2 12.18 -14.87 -21.42
C THR A 2 10.95 -14.04 -21.78
N ASP A 3 9.99 -14.68 -22.42
CA ASP A 3 8.74 -14.03 -22.89
C ASP A 3 7.85 -13.78 -21.64
N THR A 4 8.15 -12.72 -20.90
CA THR A 4 7.41 -12.35 -19.70
C THR A 4 6.05 -11.78 -20.13
N PRO A 5 4.92 -12.30 -19.65
CA PRO A 5 3.62 -11.79 -20.07
C PRO A 5 3.46 -10.33 -19.63
N TRP A 6 2.87 -9.50 -20.50
CA TRP A 6 2.58 -8.10 -20.17
C TRP A 6 1.67 -7.99 -18.95
N LYS A 7 0.62 -8.79 -18.91
CA LYS A 7 -0.39 -8.74 -17.85
C LYS A 7 0.00 -9.66 -16.69
N LEU A 8 0.61 -9.07 -15.64
CA LEU A 8 0.95 -9.75 -14.39
C LEU A 8 -0.19 -9.65 -13.39
N PHE A 9 -0.76 -8.45 -13.24
CA PHE A 9 -1.90 -8.17 -12.38
C PHE A 9 -3.18 -8.09 -13.21
N ALA A 10 -4.20 -8.83 -12.82
CA ALA A 10 -5.49 -8.92 -13.51
C ALA A 10 -6.62 -8.18 -12.79
N GLY A 11 -6.50 -7.94 -11.48
CA GLY A 11 -7.53 -7.29 -10.67
C GLY A 11 -8.76 -8.14 -10.41
N ASN A 12 -8.64 -9.46 -10.57
CA ASN A 12 -9.75 -10.40 -10.42
C ASN A 12 -9.83 -11.01 -8.99
N GLY A 13 -8.86 -10.66 -8.14
CA GLY A 13 -8.73 -11.15 -6.76
C GLY A 13 -8.42 -12.65 -6.65
N GLU A 14 -7.94 -13.26 -7.73
CA GLU A 14 -7.42 -14.60 -7.71
C GLU A 14 -5.93 -14.57 -7.43
N SER A 15 -5.49 -15.31 -6.42
CA SER A 15 -4.08 -15.35 -6.07
C SER A 15 -3.28 -16.11 -7.12
N GLN A 16 -2.42 -15.39 -7.84
CA GLN A 16 -1.48 -15.90 -8.83
C GLN A 16 -0.07 -15.48 -8.44
N PRO A 17 0.69 -16.31 -7.67
CA PRO A 17 2.01 -15.94 -7.20
C PRO A 17 2.91 -15.53 -8.37
N LEU A 18 3.48 -14.31 -8.28
CA LEU A 18 4.46 -13.84 -9.23
C LEU A 18 5.77 -14.62 -9.02
N ALA A 19 6.06 -15.56 -9.91
CA ALA A 19 7.32 -16.29 -9.87
C ALA A 19 8.50 -15.33 -10.07
N THR A 20 9.63 -15.58 -9.41
CA THR A 20 10.82 -14.72 -9.51
C THR A 20 11.29 -14.56 -10.97
N GLU A 21 11.18 -15.63 -11.75
CA GLU A 21 11.54 -15.67 -13.16
C GLU A 21 10.55 -14.90 -14.07
N ALA A 22 9.32 -14.67 -13.58
CA ALA A 22 8.30 -13.91 -14.28
C ALA A 22 8.34 -12.42 -13.95
N ILE A 23 9.23 -11.99 -13.03
CA ILE A 23 9.43 -10.57 -12.76
C ILE A 23 10.10 -9.93 -13.98
N PRO A 24 9.50 -8.89 -14.60
CA PRO A 24 10.08 -8.25 -15.77
C PRO A 24 11.47 -7.71 -15.47
N GLU A 25 12.40 -7.83 -16.43
CA GLU A 25 13.68 -7.16 -16.33
C GLU A 25 13.47 -5.63 -16.23
N ALA A 26 14.15 -5.01 -15.26
CA ALA A 26 14.08 -3.56 -15.12
C ALA A 26 14.74 -2.89 -16.33
N PRO A 27 14.21 -1.75 -16.81
CA PRO A 27 14.91 -0.93 -17.80
C PRO A 27 16.32 -0.60 -17.32
N ALA A 28 17.31 -0.52 -18.21
CA ALA A 28 18.71 -0.31 -17.86
C ALA A 28 18.94 0.91 -16.93
N TRP A 29 18.13 1.97 -17.13
CA TRP A 29 18.16 3.18 -16.29
C TRP A 29 17.41 3.05 -14.96
N ARG A 30 16.89 1.85 -14.64
CA ARG A 30 16.19 1.51 -13.38
C ARG A 30 16.81 0.29 -12.69
N GLN A 31 18.05 -0.03 -13.03
CA GLN A 31 18.84 -1.06 -12.36
C GLN A 31 19.75 -0.38 -11.34
N PHE A 32 19.41 -0.49 -10.06
CA PHE A 32 20.10 0.21 -8.96
C PHE A 32 21.19 -0.64 -8.30
N MET A 33 21.06 -1.95 -8.37
CA MET A 33 22.06 -2.92 -7.91
C MET A 33 22.33 -3.94 -9.01
N PRO A 34 23.60 -4.16 -9.41
CA PRO A 34 23.95 -5.20 -10.37
C PRO A 34 23.51 -6.59 -9.90
N LYS A 35 22.99 -7.41 -10.82
CA LYS A 35 22.51 -8.76 -10.48
C LYS A 35 23.61 -9.61 -9.82
N ALA A 36 24.84 -9.56 -10.32
CA ALA A 36 25.96 -10.30 -9.75
C ALA A 36 26.29 -9.89 -8.31
N GLU A 37 26.16 -8.60 -7.97
CA GLU A 37 26.34 -8.09 -6.61
C GLU A 37 25.23 -8.56 -5.68
N PHE A 38 23.98 -8.52 -6.15
CA PHE A 38 22.83 -9.05 -5.41
C PHE A 38 22.99 -10.54 -5.13
N GLU A 39 23.33 -11.34 -6.16
CA GLU A 39 23.50 -12.79 -6.02
C GLU A 39 24.64 -13.16 -5.05
N ALA A 40 25.71 -12.38 -5.04
CA ALA A 40 26.86 -12.62 -4.16
C ALA A 40 26.62 -12.24 -2.70
N ASN A 41 25.91 -11.13 -2.44
CA ASN A 41 25.91 -10.51 -1.11
C ASN A 41 24.53 -10.48 -0.44
N GLU A 42 23.43 -10.46 -1.19
CA GLU A 42 22.10 -10.13 -0.67
C GLU A 42 21.07 -11.25 -0.85
N LYS A 43 21.29 -12.17 -1.80
CA LYS A 43 20.28 -13.16 -2.21
C LYS A 43 19.86 -14.07 -1.06
N ALA A 44 20.80 -14.63 -0.32
CA ALA A 44 20.51 -15.56 0.79
C ALA A 44 19.72 -14.87 1.91
N ASP A 45 20.11 -13.64 2.29
CA ASP A 45 19.43 -12.85 3.29
C ASP A 45 18.02 -12.46 2.79
N SER A 46 17.89 -12.14 1.51
CA SER A 46 16.60 -11.82 0.87
C SER A 46 15.65 -13.01 0.88
N GLU A 47 16.12 -14.20 0.51
CA GLU A 47 15.30 -15.43 0.49
C GLU A 47 14.84 -15.82 1.90
N THR A 48 15.73 -15.75 2.88
CA THR A 48 15.41 -16.03 4.29
C THR A 48 14.36 -15.05 4.81
N ARG A 49 14.54 -13.77 4.56
CA ARG A 49 13.61 -12.73 4.97
C ARG A 49 12.26 -12.87 4.27
N TRP A 50 12.27 -13.26 2.98
CA TRP A 50 11.03 -13.40 2.21
C TRP A 50 10.13 -14.52 2.74
N ALA A 51 10.68 -15.64 3.14
CA ALA A 51 9.89 -16.72 3.76
C ALA A 51 9.13 -16.23 5.01
N GLN A 52 9.76 -15.37 5.82
CA GLN A 52 9.12 -14.77 6.99
C GLN A 52 8.07 -13.72 6.59
N ILE A 53 8.31 -12.94 5.52
CA ILE A 53 7.37 -11.96 4.99
C ILE A 53 6.09 -12.65 4.47
N GLU A 54 6.22 -13.80 3.81
CA GLU A 54 5.07 -14.59 3.35
C GLU A 54 4.24 -15.08 4.54
N GLN A 55 4.88 -15.56 5.60
CA GLN A 55 4.18 -15.96 6.82
C GLN A 55 3.43 -14.79 7.46
N LEU A 56 4.08 -13.62 7.60
CA LEU A 56 3.41 -12.42 8.12
C LEU A 56 2.22 -11.97 7.26
N ALA A 57 2.30 -12.14 5.94
CA ALA A 57 1.20 -11.81 5.03
C ALA A 57 -0.01 -12.74 5.23
N GLU A 58 0.22 -14.02 5.54
CA GLU A 58 -0.88 -14.94 5.86
C GLU A 58 -1.50 -14.66 7.24
N GLU A 59 -0.72 -14.14 8.19
CA GLU A 59 -1.18 -13.72 9.52
C GLU A 59 -1.90 -12.35 9.50
N ASP A 60 -1.67 -11.49 8.48
CA ASP A 60 -2.35 -10.21 8.31
C ASP A 60 -3.79 -10.40 7.78
N GLY A 61 -4.67 -10.81 8.68
CA GLY A 61 -6.06 -11.08 8.34
C GLY A 61 -6.78 -9.90 7.67
N ARG A 62 -6.51 -8.66 8.09
CA ARG A 62 -7.16 -7.46 7.52
C ARG A 62 -6.61 -7.12 6.13
N GLY A 63 -5.30 -7.18 5.94
CA GLY A 63 -4.67 -6.93 4.65
C GLY A 63 -5.10 -7.96 3.62
N LYS A 64 -5.11 -9.25 4.01
CA LYS A 64 -5.58 -10.35 3.18
C LYS A 64 -7.06 -10.19 2.79
N GLU A 65 -7.93 -9.88 3.75
CA GLU A 65 -9.35 -9.66 3.50
C GLU A 65 -9.60 -8.51 2.52
N ARG A 66 -8.91 -7.38 2.69
CA ARG A 66 -8.99 -6.22 1.77
C ARG A 66 -8.54 -6.59 0.37
N GLY A 67 -7.45 -7.34 0.24
CA GLY A 67 -6.92 -7.78 -1.05
C GLY A 67 -7.84 -8.78 -1.75
N GLU A 68 -8.30 -9.78 -1.00
CA GLU A 68 -9.17 -10.84 -1.52
C GLU A 68 -10.56 -10.35 -1.93
N SER A 69 -11.11 -9.36 -1.23
CA SER A 69 -12.46 -8.82 -1.52
C SER A 69 -12.47 -7.78 -2.63
N PHE A 70 -11.32 -7.22 -3.00
CA PHE A 70 -11.25 -6.16 -4.00
C PHE A 70 -11.26 -6.72 -5.41
N ARG A 71 -12.13 -6.18 -6.28
CA ARG A 71 -12.29 -6.56 -7.69
C ARG A 71 -12.29 -5.32 -8.55
N LEU A 72 -11.69 -5.45 -9.72
CA LEU A 72 -11.71 -4.44 -10.76
C LEU A 72 -12.60 -4.92 -11.91
N ASP A 73 -13.43 -4.04 -12.43
CA ASP A 73 -14.30 -4.26 -13.59
C ASP A 73 -13.72 -3.60 -14.86
N ASP A 74 -14.46 -3.66 -15.96
CA ASP A 74 -14.02 -3.11 -17.27
C ASP A 74 -13.72 -1.60 -17.23
N ARG A 75 -14.32 -0.83 -16.29
CA ARG A 75 -14.03 0.61 -16.11
C ARG A 75 -12.63 0.85 -15.56
N HIS A 76 -12.07 -0.16 -14.90
CA HIS A 76 -10.73 -0.13 -14.32
C HIS A 76 -9.65 -0.67 -15.28
N ALA A 77 -9.95 -0.84 -16.57
CA ALA A 77 -8.98 -1.34 -17.54
C ALA A 77 -7.69 -0.49 -17.53
N LEU A 78 -7.80 0.84 -17.47
CA LEU A 78 -6.64 1.73 -17.37
C LEU A 78 -5.89 1.57 -16.04
N THR A 79 -6.57 1.25 -14.95
CA THR A 79 -5.94 0.96 -13.65
C THR A 79 -5.09 -0.29 -13.73
N ILE A 80 -5.64 -1.36 -14.33
CA ILE A 80 -4.92 -2.62 -14.53
C ILE A 80 -3.68 -2.39 -15.41
N GLU A 81 -3.82 -1.68 -16.52
CA GLU A 81 -2.71 -1.35 -17.42
C GLU A 81 -1.64 -0.50 -16.70
N ALA A 82 -2.05 0.50 -15.89
CA ALA A 82 -1.12 1.34 -15.15
C ALA A 82 -0.34 0.55 -14.07
N VAL A 83 -0.98 -0.40 -13.39
CA VAL A 83 -0.30 -1.29 -12.43
C VAL A 83 0.73 -2.16 -13.13
N ASN A 84 0.35 -2.78 -14.25
CA ASN A 84 1.28 -3.60 -15.05
C ASN A 84 2.44 -2.74 -15.58
N ALA A 85 2.15 -1.55 -16.09
CA ALA A 85 3.19 -0.60 -16.53
C ALA A 85 4.12 -0.20 -15.37
N ALA A 86 3.60 0.01 -14.15
CA ALA A 86 4.42 0.32 -12.97
C ALA A 86 5.38 -0.83 -12.63
N LEU A 87 4.91 -2.07 -12.70
CA LEU A 87 5.72 -3.27 -12.50
C LEU A 87 6.82 -3.41 -13.56
N HIS A 88 6.51 -3.22 -14.85
CA HIS A 88 7.48 -3.32 -15.94
C HIS A 88 8.49 -2.17 -15.94
N LEU A 89 8.04 -0.95 -15.70
CA LEU A 89 8.87 0.26 -15.78
C LEU A 89 9.58 0.64 -14.48
N ARG A 90 9.30 -0.05 -13.38
CA ARG A 90 9.82 0.30 -12.04
C ARG A 90 9.54 1.77 -11.69
N ARG A 91 8.32 2.22 -11.96
CA ARG A 91 7.89 3.60 -11.69
C ARG A 91 6.83 3.66 -10.60
N PRO A 92 6.87 4.70 -9.75
CA PRO A 92 5.81 4.95 -8.79
C PRO A 92 4.48 5.21 -9.49
N LEU A 93 3.39 4.74 -8.88
CA LEU A 93 2.02 4.95 -9.34
C LEU A 93 1.31 5.93 -8.40
N LEU A 94 0.89 7.08 -8.92
CA LEU A 94 0.05 8.05 -8.21
C LEU A 94 -1.42 7.83 -8.60
N ILE A 95 -2.23 7.53 -7.62
CA ILE A 95 -3.65 7.24 -7.78
C ILE A 95 -4.45 8.38 -7.18
N THR A 96 -5.20 9.07 -8.02
CA THR A 96 -6.15 10.11 -7.61
C THR A 96 -7.58 9.58 -7.63
N GLY A 97 -8.52 10.30 -7.05
CA GLY A 97 -9.95 9.98 -7.07
C GLY A 97 -10.64 10.29 -5.74
N ASN A 98 -11.94 10.22 -5.75
CA ASN A 98 -12.79 10.56 -4.60
C ASN A 98 -12.51 9.65 -3.38
N PRO A 99 -12.78 10.12 -2.15
CA PRO A 99 -12.77 9.26 -0.97
C PRO A 99 -13.66 8.02 -1.18
N GLY A 100 -13.18 6.85 -0.72
CA GLY A 100 -13.94 5.60 -0.88
C GLY A 100 -13.88 4.94 -2.27
N SER A 101 -13.14 5.49 -3.26
CA SER A 101 -13.00 4.88 -4.59
C SER A 101 -12.09 3.63 -4.63
N GLY A 102 -11.57 3.18 -3.50
CA GLY A 102 -10.76 1.95 -3.43
C GLY A 102 -9.26 2.13 -3.65
N LYS A 103 -8.75 3.37 -3.72
CA LYS A 103 -7.32 3.69 -3.93
C LYS A 103 -6.37 2.90 -3.02
N THR A 104 -6.61 2.96 -1.73
CA THR A 104 -5.82 2.23 -0.72
C THR A 104 -5.98 0.72 -0.86
N SER A 105 -7.18 0.23 -1.17
CA SER A 105 -7.49 -1.20 -1.32
C SER A 105 -6.78 -1.83 -2.52
N LEU A 106 -6.51 -1.05 -3.58
CA LEU A 106 -5.75 -1.52 -4.75
C LEU A 106 -4.34 -2.02 -4.35
N ALA A 107 -3.65 -1.36 -3.43
CA ALA A 107 -2.34 -1.82 -2.95
C ALA A 107 -2.41 -3.20 -2.31
N TYR A 108 -3.44 -3.45 -1.51
CA TYR A 108 -3.68 -4.76 -0.88
C TYR A 108 -4.10 -5.81 -1.91
N ALA A 109 -4.90 -5.44 -2.91
CA ALA A 109 -5.29 -6.35 -4.00
C ALA A 109 -4.07 -6.84 -4.79
N ILE A 110 -3.16 -5.94 -5.14
CA ILE A 110 -1.94 -6.29 -5.87
C ILE A 110 -1.03 -7.18 -5.01
N ALA A 111 -0.84 -6.83 -3.73
CA ALA A 111 -0.04 -7.64 -2.82
C ALA A 111 -0.62 -9.06 -2.64
N TYR A 112 -1.93 -9.17 -2.55
CA TYR A 112 -2.64 -10.44 -2.43
C TYR A 112 -2.56 -11.29 -3.70
N GLU A 113 -2.92 -10.70 -4.86
CA GLU A 113 -2.97 -11.41 -6.14
C GLU A 113 -1.58 -11.91 -6.55
N LEU A 114 -0.56 -11.07 -6.46
CA LEU A 114 0.80 -11.39 -6.87
C LEU A 114 1.67 -12.03 -5.77
N LYS A 115 1.15 -12.24 -4.57
CA LYS A 115 1.89 -12.77 -3.42
C LYS A 115 3.17 -11.98 -3.12
N LEU A 116 3.03 -10.64 -3.02
CA LEU A 116 4.16 -9.74 -2.77
C LEU A 116 4.38 -9.41 -1.28
N GLY A 117 3.88 -10.25 -0.39
CA GLY A 117 4.03 -10.09 1.05
C GLY A 117 3.04 -9.06 1.64
N ALA A 118 3.18 -8.78 2.93
CA ALA A 118 2.37 -7.77 3.60
C ALA A 118 2.67 -6.37 3.05
N VAL A 119 1.64 -5.55 2.88
CA VAL A 119 1.79 -4.16 2.41
C VAL A 119 2.52 -3.33 3.45
N LEU A 120 3.59 -2.66 3.02
CA LEU A 120 4.28 -1.65 3.83
C LEU A 120 3.54 -0.33 3.67
N SER A 121 2.81 0.08 4.71
CA SER A 121 1.99 1.29 4.67
C SER A 121 2.67 2.45 5.40
N TRP A 122 2.64 3.62 4.77
CA TRP A 122 3.03 4.90 5.35
C TRP A 122 1.90 5.91 5.18
N ALA A 123 1.13 6.11 6.24
CA ALA A 123 0.10 7.14 6.28
C ALA A 123 0.73 8.52 6.46
N ILE A 124 0.44 9.42 5.53
CA ILE A 124 1.01 10.77 5.51
C ILE A 124 0.20 11.73 6.38
N ASN A 125 0.91 12.60 7.04
CA ASN A 125 0.37 13.79 7.70
C ASN A 125 1.32 14.98 7.53
N THR A 126 0.94 16.16 7.98
CA THR A 126 1.72 17.41 7.83
C THR A 126 3.09 17.41 8.51
N ARG A 127 3.36 16.44 9.39
CA ARG A 127 4.65 16.29 10.09
C ARG A 127 5.49 15.13 9.55
N SER A 128 4.99 14.41 8.56
CA SER A 128 5.68 13.27 7.97
C SER A 128 6.94 13.75 7.24
N THR A 129 8.07 13.11 7.55
CA THR A 129 9.36 13.37 6.90
C THR A 129 9.87 12.11 6.20
N LEU A 130 10.63 12.27 5.12
CA LEU A 130 11.28 11.14 4.46
C LEU A 130 12.24 10.41 5.43
N GLN A 131 12.95 11.16 6.28
CA GLN A 131 13.86 10.58 7.27
C GLN A 131 13.16 9.58 8.18
N ASP A 132 12.00 9.93 8.75
CA ASP A 132 11.22 9.03 9.62
C ASP A 132 10.68 7.80 8.89
N ALA A 133 10.39 7.96 7.59
CA ALA A 133 9.93 6.87 6.75
C ALA A 133 11.05 5.92 6.32
N LEU A 134 12.29 6.42 6.24
CA LEU A 134 13.46 5.61 5.96
C LEU A 134 13.92 4.84 7.20
N TYR A 135 14.24 5.54 8.29
CA TYR A 135 14.63 4.90 9.55
C TYR A 135 14.52 5.86 10.73
N ARG A 136 14.51 5.29 11.92
CA ARG A 136 14.62 6.01 13.20
C ARG A 136 15.78 5.47 14.00
N TYR A 137 16.53 6.37 14.62
CA TYR A 137 17.62 6.08 15.53
C TYR A 137 17.28 6.55 16.94
N ASP A 138 17.26 5.61 17.91
CA ASP A 138 17.00 5.92 19.31
C ASP A 138 18.31 6.27 20.05
N ALA A 139 18.78 7.50 19.83
CA ALA A 139 19.97 8.01 20.49
C ALA A 139 19.81 8.11 22.02
N ILE A 140 18.58 8.32 22.51
CA ILE A 140 18.30 8.47 23.94
C ILE A 140 18.46 7.11 24.63
N ALA A 141 17.84 6.06 24.09
CA ALA A 141 17.98 4.70 24.64
C ALA A 141 19.45 4.28 24.64
N ARG A 142 20.20 4.57 23.58
CA ARG A 142 21.63 4.27 23.53
C ARG A 142 22.44 4.97 24.61
N LEU A 143 22.20 6.26 24.84
CA LEU A 143 22.86 7.02 25.90
C LEU A 143 22.50 6.51 27.31
N GLN A 144 21.27 6.02 27.50
CA GLN A 144 20.84 5.41 28.77
C GLN A 144 21.56 4.08 29.01
N ASP A 145 21.63 3.22 27.99
CA ASP A 145 22.30 1.93 28.07
C ASP A 145 23.83 2.10 28.26
N ASP A 146 24.44 3.12 27.65
CA ASP A 146 25.85 3.47 27.90
C ASP A 146 26.11 3.83 29.39
N LYS A 147 25.19 4.57 30.02
CA LYS A 147 25.31 4.94 31.45
C LYS A 147 25.11 3.75 32.39
N LEU A 148 24.33 2.75 31.96
CA LEU A 148 24.03 1.54 32.74
C LEU A 148 25.03 0.40 32.46
N GLU A 149 26.04 0.63 31.63
CA GLU A 149 27.03 -0.39 31.17
C GLU A 149 26.36 -1.61 30.48
N THR A 150 25.15 -1.40 29.92
CA THR A 150 24.35 -2.43 29.22
C THR A 150 24.31 -2.21 27.72
N ARG A 151 25.37 -1.62 27.15
CA ARG A 151 25.45 -1.21 25.76
C ARG A 151 25.24 -2.38 24.80
N LYS A 152 24.24 -2.23 23.92
CA LYS A 152 23.94 -3.14 22.82
C LYS A 152 24.62 -2.70 21.51
N PRO A 153 24.68 -3.56 20.51
CA PRO A 153 25.09 -3.16 19.16
C PRO A 153 24.27 -1.97 18.65
N ILE A 154 24.89 -1.08 17.86
CA ILE A 154 24.22 0.13 17.35
C ILE A 154 22.95 -0.18 16.55
N GLY A 155 22.89 -1.32 15.87
CA GLY A 155 21.73 -1.77 15.12
C GLY A 155 20.46 -1.95 15.94
N ASP A 156 20.58 -2.28 17.25
CA ASP A 156 19.44 -2.47 18.15
C ASP A 156 18.68 -1.15 18.42
N TYR A 157 19.35 -0.02 18.22
CA TYR A 157 18.78 1.32 18.36
C TYR A 157 18.29 1.90 17.04
N ILE A 158 18.36 1.12 15.95
CA ILE A 158 17.91 1.52 14.62
C ILE A 158 16.72 0.67 14.21
N ARG A 159 15.67 1.33 13.74
CA ARG A 159 14.52 0.68 13.13
C ARG A 159 14.21 1.33 11.80
N LEU A 160 14.11 0.53 10.75
CA LEU A 160 13.67 1.00 9.44
C LEU A 160 12.19 1.35 9.48
N GLY A 161 11.82 2.42 8.78
CA GLY A 161 10.43 2.75 8.48
C GLY A 161 9.91 1.94 7.28
N SER A 162 8.65 2.16 6.91
CA SER A 162 7.99 1.46 5.80
C SER A 162 8.73 1.68 4.47
N VAL A 163 9.15 2.91 4.19
CA VAL A 163 9.91 3.25 2.98
C VAL A 163 11.28 2.58 3.02
N GLY A 164 12.03 2.74 4.12
CA GLY A 164 13.35 2.13 4.24
C GLY A 164 13.32 0.60 4.11
N THR A 165 12.31 -0.05 4.68
CA THR A 165 12.12 -1.50 4.57
C THR A 165 11.79 -1.92 3.13
N ALA A 166 10.97 -1.13 2.41
CA ALA A 166 10.59 -1.44 1.03
C ALA A 166 11.79 -1.41 0.07
N PHE A 167 12.80 -0.57 0.34
CA PHE A 167 14.01 -0.41 -0.48
C PHE A 167 15.14 -1.38 -0.11
N LEU A 168 14.95 -2.27 0.87
CA LEU A 168 15.94 -3.32 1.15
C LEU A 168 16.17 -4.18 -0.10
N PRO A 169 17.42 -4.65 -0.32
CA PRO A 169 17.72 -5.59 -1.39
C PRO A 169 16.81 -6.82 -1.31
N SER A 170 16.06 -7.08 -2.37
CA SER A 170 15.11 -8.19 -2.40
C SER A 170 15.02 -8.79 -3.80
N HIS A 171 14.77 -10.11 -3.89
CA HIS A 171 14.55 -10.80 -5.14
C HIS A 171 13.12 -10.61 -5.70
N ARG A 172 12.20 -10.07 -4.90
CA ARG A 172 10.85 -9.68 -5.31
C ARG A 172 10.54 -8.26 -4.86
N PRO A 173 9.76 -7.49 -5.61
CA PRO A 173 9.33 -6.16 -5.18
C PRO A 173 8.38 -6.23 -3.99
N ARG A 174 8.55 -5.36 -3.00
CA ARG A 174 7.55 -5.13 -1.94
C ARG A 174 6.51 -4.13 -2.42
N VAL A 175 5.29 -4.25 -1.93
CA VAL A 175 4.27 -3.21 -2.14
C VAL A 175 4.42 -2.17 -1.04
N LEU A 176 4.71 -0.93 -1.45
CA LEU A 176 4.79 0.25 -0.58
C LEU A 176 3.60 1.16 -0.85
N LEU A 177 2.75 1.34 0.13
CA LEU A 177 1.63 2.26 0.10
C LEU A 177 1.99 3.55 0.84
N ILE A 178 2.01 4.66 0.12
CA ILE A 178 2.13 6.03 0.66
C ILE A 178 0.74 6.64 0.58
N ASP A 179 0.03 6.63 1.71
CA ASP A 179 -1.40 6.97 1.75
C ASP A 179 -1.60 8.45 2.04
N GLU A 180 -2.47 9.11 1.27
CA GLU A 180 -2.85 10.52 1.40
C GLU A 180 -1.65 11.50 1.22
N ILE A 181 -0.85 11.30 0.15
CA ILE A 181 0.35 12.10 -0.10
C ILE A 181 0.06 13.60 -0.28
N ASP A 182 -1.13 14.00 -0.62
CA ASP A 182 -1.58 15.39 -0.69
C ASP A 182 -1.64 16.10 0.67
N LYS A 183 -1.62 15.35 1.79
CA LYS A 183 -1.55 15.91 3.14
C LYS A 183 -0.13 16.22 3.63
N CYS A 184 0.90 15.89 2.84
CA CYS A 184 2.29 16.10 3.24
C CYS A 184 2.71 17.58 3.26
N ASP A 185 3.90 17.85 3.82
CA ASP A 185 4.61 19.11 3.56
C ASP A 185 4.93 19.26 2.06
N ILE A 186 5.01 20.51 1.58
CA ILE A 186 5.23 20.83 0.15
C ILE A 186 6.55 20.27 -0.40
N ASN A 187 7.54 20.04 0.46
CA ASN A 187 8.87 19.56 0.07
C ASN A 187 8.93 18.04 -0.06
N LEU A 188 8.10 17.29 0.67
CA LEU A 188 8.18 15.83 0.72
C LEU A 188 8.12 15.15 -0.67
N PRO A 189 7.29 15.58 -1.64
CA PRO A 189 7.32 15.01 -2.98
C PRO A 189 8.68 15.16 -3.68
N ASN A 190 9.39 16.27 -3.45
CA ASN A 190 10.72 16.49 -4.01
C ASN A 190 11.77 15.60 -3.31
N ASP A 191 11.69 15.43 -1.99
CA ASP A 191 12.59 14.55 -1.24
C ASP A 191 12.46 13.10 -1.69
N LEU A 192 11.23 12.64 -2.00
CA LEU A 192 10.97 11.31 -2.56
C LEU A 192 11.56 11.10 -3.95
N LEU A 193 11.74 12.19 -4.74
CA LEU A 193 12.27 12.07 -6.10
C LEU A 193 13.68 11.48 -6.14
N GLU A 194 14.58 11.93 -5.27
CA GLU A 194 15.95 11.43 -5.23
C GLU A 194 15.95 9.93 -4.89
N LEU A 195 15.19 9.53 -3.88
CA LEU A 195 15.05 8.14 -3.50
C LEU A 195 14.51 7.27 -4.66
N PHE A 196 13.48 7.76 -5.36
CA PHE A 196 12.89 7.01 -6.47
C PHE A 196 13.80 6.94 -7.69
N GLU A 197 14.67 7.93 -7.91
CA GLU A 197 15.59 7.95 -9.03
C GLU A 197 16.86 7.14 -8.78
N GLU A 198 17.40 7.23 -7.56
CA GLU A 198 18.65 6.58 -7.19
C GLU A 198 18.45 5.17 -6.63
N GLY A 199 17.25 4.84 -6.15
CA GLY A 199 16.93 3.52 -5.56
C GLY A 199 17.79 3.18 -4.34
N ARG A 200 18.33 4.20 -3.65
CA ARG A 200 19.27 4.03 -2.53
C ARG A 200 19.08 5.06 -1.44
N TYR A 201 19.53 4.72 -0.26
CA TYR A 201 19.71 5.64 0.86
C TYR A 201 20.81 5.14 1.79
N GLU A 202 21.25 5.96 2.74
CA GLU A 202 22.25 5.59 3.74
C GLU A 202 21.76 5.88 5.16
N ILE A 203 22.34 5.17 6.11
CA ILE A 203 22.16 5.38 7.54
C ILE A 203 23.48 5.92 8.09
N PRO A 204 23.62 7.26 8.26
CA PRO A 204 24.87 7.91 8.65
C PRO A 204 25.49 7.33 9.91
N GLU A 205 24.68 6.88 10.86
CA GLU A 205 25.13 6.26 12.11
C GLU A 205 25.91 4.96 11.84
N LEU A 206 25.48 4.17 10.86
CA LEU A 206 26.16 2.94 10.45
C LEU A 206 27.35 3.22 9.52
N VAL A 207 27.23 4.20 8.63
CA VAL A 207 28.34 4.61 7.74
C VAL A 207 29.57 5.02 8.55
N ARG A 208 29.40 5.67 9.71
CA ARG A 208 30.50 6.08 10.59
C ARG A 208 31.28 4.91 11.20
N CYS A 209 30.62 3.77 11.39
CA CYS A 209 31.27 2.58 11.99
C CYS A 209 31.56 1.47 10.97
N LYS A 210 31.42 1.71 9.68
CA LYS A 210 31.53 0.70 8.62
C LYS A 210 32.85 -0.07 8.60
N ASP A 211 33.96 0.57 8.99
CA ASP A 211 35.30 -0.03 8.96
C ASP A 211 35.49 -1.05 10.11
N GLU A 212 34.79 -0.85 11.24
CA GLU A 212 34.80 -1.75 12.39
C GLU A 212 33.62 -2.75 12.34
N LEU A 213 32.48 -2.32 11.82
CA LEU A 213 31.23 -3.07 11.79
C LEU A 213 30.60 -2.97 10.38
N PRO A 214 31.17 -3.68 9.40
CA PRO A 214 30.71 -3.58 8.00
C PRO A 214 29.31 -4.16 7.79
N GLU A 215 28.86 -5.06 8.65
CA GLU A 215 27.53 -5.68 8.62
C GLU A 215 26.81 -5.46 9.95
N MET A 216 25.58 -4.95 9.88
CA MET A 216 24.81 -4.64 11.07
C MET A 216 23.35 -5.05 10.88
N PRO A 217 22.83 -5.98 11.72
CA PRO A 217 21.40 -6.26 11.75
C PRO A 217 20.65 -5.07 12.34
N VAL A 218 19.56 -4.66 11.66
CA VAL A 218 18.65 -3.62 12.13
C VAL A 218 17.22 -4.13 12.05
N ARG A 219 16.32 -3.60 12.89
CA ARG A 219 14.90 -3.95 12.84
C ARG A 219 14.24 -3.34 11.61
N THR A 220 13.35 -4.09 10.95
CA THR A 220 12.55 -3.59 9.84
C THR A 220 11.22 -3.02 10.31
N ALA A 221 10.41 -2.49 9.38
CA ALA A 221 9.02 -2.12 9.65
C ALA A 221 8.12 -3.34 9.80
N ASP A 222 8.50 -4.47 9.21
CA ASP A 222 7.80 -5.74 9.42
C ASP A 222 7.92 -6.18 10.89
N ARG A 223 6.87 -6.80 11.42
CA ARG A 223 6.83 -7.20 12.82
C ARG A 223 7.87 -8.30 13.07
N ASP A 224 8.72 -8.05 14.08
CA ASP A 224 9.72 -9.00 14.59
C ASP A 224 10.78 -9.45 13.56
N LEU A 225 10.90 -8.71 12.43
CA LEU A 225 11.93 -8.98 11.44
C LEU A 225 13.10 -8.00 11.51
N SER A 226 14.25 -8.49 11.11
CA SER A 226 15.48 -7.70 10.94
C SER A 226 16.09 -7.93 9.56
N ALA A 227 16.96 -7.00 9.16
CA ALA A 227 17.74 -7.08 7.93
C ALA A 227 19.17 -6.66 8.21
N THR A 228 20.14 -7.33 7.57
CA THR A 228 21.55 -6.95 7.64
C THR A 228 21.81 -5.77 6.71
N ILE A 229 22.33 -4.67 7.25
CA ILE A 229 22.74 -3.51 6.47
C ILE A 229 24.26 -3.55 6.31
N ARG A 230 24.73 -3.46 5.06
CA ARG A 230 26.15 -3.50 4.72
C ARG A 230 26.69 -2.09 4.51
N ASN A 231 27.79 -1.79 5.22
CA ASN A 231 28.49 -0.49 5.17
C ASN A 231 27.59 0.74 5.41
N GLY A 232 26.45 0.55 6.09
CA GLY A 232 25.47 1.59 6.37
C GLY A 232 24.70 2.09 5.13
N ARG A 233 24.75 1.38 4.01
CA ARG A 233 24.13 1.78 2.74
C ARG A 233 23.17 0.73 2.24
N ILE A 234 22.08 1.19 1.68
CA ILE A 234 21.01 0.36 1.12
C ILE A 234 20.84 0.72 -0.35
N PHE A 235 20.85 -0.29 -1.22
CA PHE A 235 20.55 -0.20 -2.65
C PHE A 235 19.45 -1.21 -2.96
N CYS A 236 18.35 -0.79 -3.55
CA CYS A 236 17.33 -1.75 -3.92
C CYS A 236 17.76 -2.57 -5.15
N HIS A 237 17.45 -3.87 -5.14
CA HIS A 237 17.61 -4.74 -6.32
C HIS A 237 16.34 -4.77 -7.14
N GLN A 238 15.22 -5.20 -6.53
CA GLN A 238 13.90 -5.03 -7.12
C GLN A 238 13.28 -3.75 -6.55
N PHE A 239 13.02 -2.78 -7.45
CA PHE A 239 12.36 -1.54 -7.05
C PHE A 239 10.97 -1.86 -6.49
N PRO A 240 10.61 -1.36 -5.31
CA PRO A 240 9.29 -1.61 -4.74
C PRO A 240 8.18 -1.10 -5.65
N LEU A 241 7.05 -1.78 -5.67
CA LEU A 241 5.84 -1.22 -6.27
C LEU A 241 5.30 -0.12 -5.34
N VAL A 242 5.67 1.10 -5.64
CA VAL A 242 5.25 2.28 -4.88
C VAL A 242 3.90 2.75 -5.37
N ILE A 243 2.91 2.72 -4.50
CA ILE A 243 1.55 3.20 -4.72
C ILE A 243 1.33 4.40 -3.82
N MET A 244 1.01 5.54 -4.41
CA MET A 244 0.70 6.78 -3.70
C MET A 244 -0.75 7.13 -3.94
N THR A 245 -1.51 7.43 -2.88
CA THR A 245 -2.91 7.85 -2.99
C THR A 245 -3.06 9.34 -2.72
N SER A 246 -4.00 9.96 -3.40
CA SER A 246 -4.36 11.36 -3.22
C SER A 246 -5.85 11.57 -3.43
N ASN A 247 -6.44 12.46 -2.64
CA ASN A 247 -7.83 12.91 -2.83
C ASN A 247 -7.90 14.17 -3.73
N GLY A 248 -6.75 14.66 -4.21
CA GLY A 248 -6.69 15.85 -5.05
C GLY A 248 -6.83 17.16 -4.27
N GLU A 249 -6.59 17.14 -2.94
CA GLU A 249 -6.66 18.33 -2.10
C GLU A 249 -5.54 19.34 -2.40
N ARG A 250 -4.47 18.89 -3.07
CA ARG A 250 -3.31 19.71 -3.44
C ARG A 250 -2.71 19.26 -4.77
N ASP A 251 -2.18 20.24 -5.52
CA ASP A 251 -1.37 19.99 -6.71
C ASP A 251 0.07 19.61 -6.34
N PHE A 252 0.65 18.75 -7.17
CA PHE A 252 2.03 18.31 -7.02
C PHE A 252 2.97 19.01 -8.01
N PRO A 253 4.27 19.18 -7.65
CA PRO A 253 5.25 19.76 -8.55
C PRO A 253 5.31 18.99 -9.89
N PRO A 254 5.44 19.68 -11.04
CA PRO A 254 5.53 19.02 -12.35
C PRO A 254 6.70 18.03 -12.46
N ALA A 255 7.80 18.29 -11.74
CA ALA A 255 8.94 17.39 -11.68
C ALA A 255 8.57 16.03 -11.06
N PHE A 256 7.78 16.03 -9.99
CA PHE A 256 7.26 14.85 -9.33
C PHE A 256 6.27 14.09 -10.24
N LEU A 257 5.29 14.80 -10.80
CA LEU A 257 4.27 14.19 -11.66
C LEU A 257 4.87 13.49 -12.89
N ARG A 258 5.93 14.03 -13.49
CA ARG A 258 6.62 13.40 -14.63
C ARG A 258 7.30 12.08 -14.30
N ARG A 259 7.61 11.83 -13.04
CA ARG A 259 8.27 10.59 -12.57
C ARG A 259 7.30 9.52 -12.13
N CYS A 260 6.03 9.88 -11.97
CA CYS A 260 4.97 8.96 -11.62
C CYS A 260 4.16 8.54 -12.86
N LEU A 261 3.69 7.30 -12.87
CA LEU A 261 2.51 6.94 -13.63
C LEU A 261 1.30 7.49 -12.88
N ARG A 262 0.31 7.98 -13.60
CA ARG A 262 -0.85 8.62 -12.98
C ARG A 262 -2.12 7.99 -13.46
N ILE A 263 -3.03 7.75 -12.54
CA ILE A 263 -4.35 7.25 -12.84
C ILE A 263 -5.38 7.90 -11.92
N ASP A 264 -6.56 8.11 -12.46
CA ASP A 264 -7.71 8.51 -11.71
C ASP A 264 -8.65 7.32 -11.53
N MET A 265 -8.97 6.99 -10.26
CA MET A 265 -9.86 5.87 -9.95
C MET A 265 -11.29 6.26 -10.29
N PRO A 266 -12.01 5.42 -11.05
CA PRO A 266 -13.40 5.65 -11.34
C PRO A 266 -14.21 5.83 -10.05
N ASN A 267 -15.15 6.77 -10.08
CA ASN A 267 -16.04 6.98 -8.96
C ASN A 267 -17.05 5.81 -8.89
N PRO A 268 -17.05 5.01 -7.81
CA PRO A 268 -17.99 3.88 -7.71
C PRO A 268 -19.45 4.32 -7.64
N THR A 269 -19.74 5.56 -7.21
CA THR A 269 -21.12 6.07 -7.12
C THR A 269 -21.78 6.31 -8.48
N GLU A 270 -21.01 6.35 -9.57
CA GLU A 270 -21.51 6.51 -10.93
C GLU A 270 -22.09 5.22 -11.54
N ASN A 271 -21.96 4.09 -10.85
CA ASN A 271 -22.46 2.79 -11.34
C ASN A 271 -23.09 1.97 -10.20
N GLU A 272 -24.42 1.90 -10.21
CA GLU A 272 -25.20 1.15 -9.22
C GLU A 272 -24.77 -0.32 -9.10
N ALA A 273 -24.52 -0.99 -10.24
CA ALA A 273 -24.14 -2.41 -10.23
C ALA A 273 -22.80 -2.65 -9.55
N ALA A 274 -21.78 -1.83 -9.89
CA ALA A 274 -20.45 -1.96 -9.29
C ALA A 274 -20.46 -1.59 -7.80
N LEU A 275 -21.18 -0.56 -7.42
CA LEU A 275 -21.32 -0.17 -6.01
C LEU A 275 -22.00 -1.28 -5.21
N ARG A 276 -23.02 -1.91 -5.80
CA ARG A 276 -23.69 -3.06 -5.22
C ARG A 276 -22.73 -4.25 -5.04
N GLU A 277 -21.94 -4.59 -6.04
CA GLU A 277 -20.95 -5.67 -5.92
C GLU A 277 -19.93 -5.40 -4.79
N ILE A 278 -19.44 -4.16 -4.67
CA ILE A 278 -18.55 -3.75 -3.57
C ILE A 278 -19.22 -3.97 -2.21
N VAL A 279 -20.46 -3.51 -2.06
CA VAL A 279 -21.22 -3.65 -0.81
C VAL A 279 -21.48 -5.13 -0.49
N GLU A 280 -21.91 -5.90 -1.48
CA GLU A 280 -22.18 -7.34 -1.32
C GLU A 280 -20.90 -8.10 -0.95
N ALA A 281 -19.76 -7.82 -1.57
CA ALA A 281 -18.48 -8.44 -1.25
C ALA A 281 -18.04 -8.20 0.21
N HIS A 282 -18.25 -6.98 0.72
CA HIS A 282 -17.91 -6.63 2.09
C HIS A 282 -18.86 -7.27 3.13
N LEU A 283 -20.15 -7.34 2.82
CA LEU A 283 -21.16 -7.77 3.78
C LEU A 283 -21.44 -9.26 3.75
N ARG A 284 -21.17 -9.97 2.65
CA ARG A 284 -21.46 -11.42 2.51
C ARG A 284 -20.93 -12.23 3.70
N ARG A 285 -19.74 -11.89 4.19
CA ARG A 285 -19.07 -12.60 5.30
C ARG A 285 -19.73 -12.36 6.66
N THR A 286 -20.57 -11.35 6.79
CA THR A 286 -21.30 -11.08 8.04
C THR A 286 -22.53 -11.95 8.23
N TYR A 287 -22.92 -12.67 7.18
CA TYR A 287 -24.08 -13.57 7.17
C TYR A 287 -23.66 -15.02 7.27
N ALA A 288 -24.22 -15.73 8.26
CA ALA A 288 -23.86 -17.11 8.54
C ALA A 288 -24.48 -18.12 7.54
N ASP A 289 -25.62 -17.77 6.95
CA ASP A 289 -26.40 -18.64 6.05
C ASP A 289 -26.89 -17.91 4.80
N ASP A 290 -27.18 -18.69 3.74
CA ASP A 290 -27.61 -18.16 2.45
C ASP A 290 -29.02 -17.56 2.47
N ALA A 291 -29.90 -18.02 3.35
CA ALA A 291 -31.28 -17.51 3.42
C ALA A 291 -31.28 -16.08 3.98
N SER A 292 -30.54 -15.84 5.07
CA SER A 292 -30.36 -14.51 5.63
C SER A 292 -29.67 -13.55 4.64
N TRP A 293 -28.70 -14.07 3.88
CA TRP A 293 -28.03 -13.31 2.84
C TRP A 293 -28.98 -12.92 1.71
N GLN A 294 -29.78 -13.84 1.17
CA GLN A 294 -30.75 -13.54 0.12
C GLN A 294 -31.80 -12.52 0.58
N ALA A 295 -32.25 -12.61 1.83
CA ALA A 295 -33.18 -11.61 2.39
C ALA A 295 -32.55 -10.22 2.48
N ALA A 296 -31.25 -10.13 2.78
CA ALA A 296 -30.53 -8.85 2.85
C ALA A 296 -30.27 -8.23 1.47
N GLN A 297 -30.08 -9.02 0.42
CA GLN A 297 -29.76 -8.55 -0.93
C GLN A 297 -30.81 -7.58 -1.49
N ALA A 298 -32.09 -7.82 -1.24
CA ALA A 298 -33.17 -6.90 -1.68
C ALA A 298 -33.05 -5.53 -1.00
N THR A 299 -32.77 -5.51 0.30
CA THR A 299 -32.55 -4.29 1.07
C THR A 299 -31.28 -3.56 0.63
N ILE A 300 -30.20 -4.32 0.36
CA ILE A 300 -28.94 -3.76 -0.16
C ILE A 300 -29.18 -3.05 -1.49
N ALA A 301 -29.86 -3.71 -2.43
CA ALA A 301 -30.17 -3.13 -3.74
C ALA A 301 -31.00 -1.85 -3.66
N GLU A 302 -31.98 -1.78 -2.75
CA GLU A 302 -32.78 -0.58 -2.51
C GLU A 302 -31.92 0.57 -1.97
N ILE A 303 -31.10 0.31 -0.94
CA ILE A 303 -30.25 1.32 -0.31
C ILE A 303 -29.19 1.84 -1.30
N VAL A 304 -28.57 0.97 -2.10
CA VAL A 304 -27.58 1.35 -3.11
C VAL A 304 -28.22 2.23 -4.18
N ARG A 305 -29.41 1.90 -4.64
CA ARG A 305 -30.17 2.70 -5.63
C ARG A 305 -30.47 4.09 -5.09
N ASP A 306 -31.01 4.17 -3.86
CA ASP A 306 -31.28 5.46 -3.20
C ASP A 306 -30.02 6.30 -3.09
N PHE A 307 -28.90 5.66 -2.76
CA PHE A 307 -27.59 6.31 -2.59
C PHE A 307 -27.07 6.90 -3.90
N VAL A 308 -27.13 6.15 -5.01
CA VAL A 308 -26.73 6.64 -6.35
C VAL A 308 -27.60 7.82 -6.78
N GLN A 309 -28.91 7.76 -6.57
CA GLN A 309 -29.83 8.88 -6.88
C GLN A 309 -29.52 10.14 -6.08
N MET A 310 -29.06 10.00 -4.82
CA MET A 310 -28.61 11.14 -4.01
C MET A 310 -27.31 11.75 -4.55
N GLY A 311 -26.36 10.92 -5.03
CA GLY A 311 -25.10 11.36 -5.62
C GLY A 311 -25.28 12.10 -6.94
N ASP A 312 -26.23 11.69 -7.78
CA ASP A 312 -26.56 12.36 -9.06
C ASP A 312 -27.12 13.79 -8.87
N ALA A 313 -27.64 14.11 -7.69
CA ALA A 313 -28.14 15.44 -7.39
C ALA A 313 -27.06 16.54 -7.22
N LYS A 314 -25.77 16.23 -7.53
CA LYS A 314 -24.61 17.14 -7.59
C LYS A 314 -24.31 17.97 -6.33
N THR A 315 -24.89 17.67 -5.18
CA THR A 315 -24.77 18.49 -3.97
C THR A 315 -24.02 17.83 -2.83
N THR A 316 -23.65 16.56 -2.94
CA THR A 316 -23.12 15.84 -1.77
C THR A 316 -22.07 14.82 -2.18
N ASP A 317 -20.78 15.11 -1.90
CA ASP A 317 -19.74 14.10 -1.92
C ASP A 317 -20.00 13.10 -0.78
N ILE A 318 -20.54 11.93 -1.11
CA ILE A 318 -20.82 10.86 -0.17
C ILE A 318 -19.82 9.72 -0.44
N ALA A 319 -19.14 9.27 0.59
CA ALA A 319 -18.13 8.22 0.44
C ALA A 319 -18.73 6.80 0.56
N THR A 320 -18.10 5.84 -0.11
CA THR A 320 -18.55 4.43 -0.12
C THR A 320 -18.58 3.80 1.28
N ASP A 321 -17.71 4.25 2.21
CA ASP A 321 -17.70 3.79 3.60
C ASP A 321 -18.96 4.21 4.37
N GLN A 322 -19.53 5.38 4.05
CA GLN A 322 -20.81 5.82 4.61
C GLN A 322 -21.95 4.91 4.17
N LEU A 323 -21.95 4.51 2.89
CA LEU A 323 -22.90 3.53 2.37
C LEU A 323 -22.73 2.16 3.07
N LEU A 324 -21.52 1.66 3.21
CA LEU A 324 -21.25 0.39 3.91
C LEU A 324 -21.78 0.43 5.35
N ASN A 325 -21.55 1.54 6.07
CA ASN A 325 -22.07 1.73 7.42
C ASN A 325 -23.60 1.74 7.45
N LEU A 326 -24.25 2.45 6.53
CA LEU A 326 -25.71 2.50 6.42
C LEU A 326 -26.28 1.11 6.14
N VAL A 327 -25.77 0.41 5.13
CA VAL A 327 -26.25 -0.93 4.77
C VAL A 327 -26.05 -1.90 5.93
N HIS A 328 -24.90 -1.86 6.59
CA HIS A 328 -24.62 -2.73 7.74
C HIS A 328 -25.64 -2.56 8.87
N VAL A 329 -26.03 -1.32 9.19
CA VAL A 329 -27.02 -1.06 10.24
C VAL A 329 -28.42 -1.46 9.78
N MET A 330 -28.76 -1.16 8.52
CA MET A 330 -30.10 -1.41 7.97
C MET A 330 -30.42 -2.88 7.74
N THR A 331 -29.41 -3.71 7.56
CA THR A 331 -29.58 -5.15 7.33
C THR A 331 -29.56 -6.00 8.61
N ARG A 332 -29.32 -5.38 9.78
CA ARG A 332 -29.38 -6.07 11.08
C ARG A 332 -30.80 -6.22 11.62
N SER A 333 -30.99 -7.20 12.49
CA SER A 333 -32.27 -7.48 13.16
C SER A 333 -32.72 -6.36 14.11
N SER A 334 -31.76 -5.63 14.73
CA SER A 334 -32.02 -4.49 15.58
C SER A 334 -31.97 -3.19 14.76
N ARG A 335 -33.05 -2.90 14.05
CA ARG A 335 -33.16 -1.64 13.28
C ARG A 335 -33.56 -0.49 14.20
N PRO A 336 -33.02 0.73 13.98
CA PRO A 336 -33.55 1.92 14.63
C PRO A 336 -34.99 2.21 14.19
N ASP A 337 -35.83 2.69 15.09
CA ASP A 337 -37.21 3.06 14.78
C ASP A 337 -37.33 4.23 13.78
N ASP A 338 -36.31 5.13 13.76
CA ASP A 338 -36.30 6.30 12.88
C ASP A 338 -35.15 6.18 11.86
N ILE A 339 -35.42 5.49 10.75
CA ILE A 339 -34.52 5.30 9.62
C ILE A 339 -34.13 6.62 8.96
N THR A 340 -35.06 7.61 8.92
CA THR A 340 -34.82 8.90 8.27
C THR A 340 -33.73 9.70 8.99
N ARG A 341 -33.80 9.73 10.32
CA ARG A 341 -32.75 10.38 11.13
C ARG A 341 -31.42 9.68 11.02
N LEU A 342 -31.40 8.34 10.99
CA LEU A 342 -30.18 7.59 10.79
C LEU A 342 -29.53 7.88 9.43
N LYS A 343 -30.31 7.90 8.34
CA LYS A 343 -29.82 8.30 7.01
C LYS A 343 -29.22 9.71 7.05
N GLN A 344 -29.85 10.67 7.72
CA GLN A 344 -29.31 12.03 7.86
C GLN A 344 -27.97 12.09 8.59
N VAL A 345 -27.77 11.25 9.60
CA VAL A 345 -26.51 11.21 10.36
C VAL A 345 -25.39 10.53 9.56
N LEU A 346 -25.71 9.40 8.92
CA LEU A 346 -24.70 8.57 8.22
C LEU A 346 -24.33 9.09 6.84
N LEU A 347 -25.24 9.80 6.17
CA LEU A 347 -25.07 10.33 4.81
C LEU A 347 -24.87 11.85 4.80
N GLN A 348 -24.26 12.42 5.84
CA GLN A 348 -23.85 13.82 5.81
C GLN A 348 -22.75 14.01 4.78
N GLY A 349 -22.93 14.95 3.86
CA GLY A 349 -21.94 15.24 2.83
C GLY A 349 -20.59 15.68 3.41
N LEU A 350 -19.51 15.31 2.73
CA LEU A 350 -18.14 15.65 3.11
C LEU A 350 -17.78 17.11 2.82
N SER A 351 -18.51 17.75 1.91
CA SER A 351 -18.35 19.18 1.57
C SER A 351 -19.26 20.06 2.41
N ARG A 352 -18.68 20.87 3.25
CA ARG A 352 -19.30 22.09 3.80
C ARG A 352 -18.73 23.31 3.10
#